data_b976ef266c88104290f02eb17eac1f82
#
_entry.id   b976ef266c88104290f02eb17eac1f82
#
_cell.length_a   1.000
_cell.length_b   1.000
_cell.length_c   1.000
_cell.angle_alpha   90.00
_cell.angle_beta   90.00
_cell.angle_gamma   90.00
#
_symmetry.space_group_name_H-M   'P 1'
#
loop_
_entity.id
_entity.type
_entity.pdbx_description
1 polymer ?
#
loop_
_entity_poly.entity_id
_entity_poly.type
_entity_poly.pdbx_seq_one_letter_code
_entity_poly.pdbx_strand_id
1 'polypeptide(L)'
;MTLTRESELAAHGFFWEEGLHFPLTRKELKALIAAALEEDDTKHDITTAATVLSDRRARCRLVSRQSGVISGLPLAYEAFEQLDRAVTIRVEQEDGARVEAQTSVMFLSGHARGILSAERVALNFVQRLSGIATMTARYVDAIAVRTGPDVRARPQA
;
A
#
# COMPACT_ATOMS: atom_id res chain seq x y z
N MET A 1 16.97 18.47 -15.10
CA MET A 1 16.19 17.40 -15.75
C MET A 1 15.21 16.94 -14.70
N THR A 2 14.01 17.50 -14.72
CA THR A 2 12.98 17.23 -13.69
C THR A 2 12.34 15.91 -14.07
N LEU A 3 12.58 14.88 -13.26
CA LEU A 3 11.88 13.60 -13.39
C LEU A 3 10.39 13.88 -13.22
N THR A 4 9.57 13.47 -14.16
CA THR A 4 8.13 13.58 -14.04
C THR A 4 7.66 12.63 -12.96
N ARG A 5 6.62 13.01 -12.23
CA ARG A 5 6.01 12.22 -11.15
C ARG A 5 5.67 10.77 -11.56
N GLU A 6 5.44 10.54 -12.85
CA GLU A 6 5.25 9.21 -13.45
C GLU A 6 6.53 8.38 -13.49
N SER A 7 7.70 9.02 -13.69
CA SER A 7 8.99 8.31 -13.66
C SER A 7 9.44 7.96 -12.24
N GLU A 8 9.02 8.74 -11.22
CA GLU A 8 9.26 8.39 -9.82
C GLU A 8 8.39 7.21 -9.36
N LEU A 9 7.15 7.13 -9.85
CA LEU A 9 6.24 6.02 -9.59
C LEU A 9 6.74 4.72 -10.24
N ALA A 10 7.27 4.78 -11.44
CA ALA A 10 7.90 3.65 -12.11
C ALA A 10 9.20 3.21 -11.40
N ALA A 11 9.99 4.14 -10.87
CA ALA A 11 11.21 3.85 -10.12
C ALA A 11 10.96 3.12 -8.78
N HIS A 12 9.75 3.14 -8.27
CA HIS A 12 9.38 2.47 -7.01
C HIS A 12 8.72 1.09 -7.21
N GLY A 13 8.74 0.51 -8.42
CA GLY A 13 8.29 -0.86 -8.66
C GLY A 13 6.78 -1.09 -8.50
N PHE A 14 5.97 -0.03 -8.37
CA PHE A 14 4.53 -0.16 -8.20
C PHE A 14 3.79 -0.50 -9.48
N PHE A 15 4.34 -0.17 -10.62
CA PHE A 15 3.58 -0.09 -11.85
C PHE A 15 4.20 -0.88 -12.98
N TRP A 16 3.53 -1.97 -13.34
CA TRP A 16 3.41 -2.48 -14.70
C TRP A 16 4.70 -2.81 -15.46
N GLU A 17 5.84 -2.98 -14.81
CA GLU A 17 6.99 -3.63 -15.42
C GLU A 17 7.05 -5.08 -14.97
N GLU A 18 7.06 -5.95 -15.91
CA GLU A 18 7.20 -7.42 -15.97
C GLU A 18 7.41 -8.13 -14.60
N GLY A 19 6.32 -8.69 -14.03
CA GLY A 19 6.46 -9.67 -12.95
C GLY A 19 5.22 -9.90 -12.09
N LEU A 20 4.80 -8.98 -11.27
CA LEU A 20 3.60 -9.09 -10.45
C LEU A 20 2.67 -7.91 -10.73
N HIS A 21 1.75 -8.10 -11.65
CA HIS A 21 0.76 -7.09 -11.99
C HIS A 21 -0.23 -6.92 -10.85
N PHE A 22 -0.30 -5.72 -10.28
CA PHE A 22 -1.44 -5.35 -9.47
C PHE A 22 -2.70 -5.44 -10.35
N PRO A 23 -3.77 -6.12 -9.91
CA PRO A 23 -4.87 -6.53 -10.80
C PRO A 23 -5.76 -5.38 -11.30
N LEU A 24 -5.55 -4.16 -10.80
CA LEU A 24 -6.31 -2.98 -11.18
C LEU A 24 -5.48 -2.06 -12.09
N THR A 25 -6.12 -1.50 -13.11
CA THR A 25 -5.54 -0.37 -13.84
C THR A 25 -5.44 0.87 -12.95
N ARG A 26 -4.56 1.81 -13.29
CA ARG A 26 -4.42 3.07 -12.55
C ARG A 26 -5.74 3.83 -12.41
N LYS A 27 -6.59 3.78 -13.44
CA LYS A 27 -7.91 4.42 -13.42
C LYS A 27 -8.84 3.76 -12.43
N GLU A 28 -8.90 2.43 -12.43
CA GLU A 28 -9.72 1.66 -11.49
C GLU A 28 -9.26 1.84 -10.05
N LEU A 29 -7.93 1.80 -9.81
CA LEU A 29 -7.34 2.04 -8.52
C LEU A 29 -7.70 3.42 -7.97
N LYS A 30 -7.57 4.46 -8.77
CA LYS A 30 -7.97 5.83 -8.41
C LYS A 30 -9.44 5.94 -8.07
N ALA A 31 -10.30 5.33 -8.87
CA ALA A 31 -11.74 5.35 -8.65
C ALA A 31 -12.14 4.61 -7.37
N LEU A 32 -11.53 3.44 -7.13
CA LEU A 32 -11.76 2.65 -5.92
C LEU A 32 -11.36 3.42 -4.66
N ILE A 33 -10.19 4.04 -4.67
CA ILE A 33 -9.72 4.80 -3.51
C ILE A 33 -10.56 6.07 -3.29
N ALA A 34 -10.94 6.76 -4.37
CA ALA A 34 -11.82 7.92 -4.25
C ALA A 34 -13.16 7.55 -3.59
N ALA A 35 -13.77 6.44 -3.98
CA ALA A 35 -15.00 5.95 -3.36
C ALA A 35 -14.80 5.56 -1.88
N ALA A 36 -13.69 4.91 -1.54
CA ALA A 36 -13.39 4.54 -0.15
C ALA A 36 -13.13 5.76 0.75
N LEU A 37 -12.45 6.79 0.24
CA LEU A 37 -12.23 8.04 0.95
C LEU A 37 -13.53 8.83 1.13
N GLU A 38 -14.45 8.76 0.18
CA GLU A 38 -15.78 9.36 0.28
C GLU A 38 -16.65 8.63 1.31
N GLU A 39 -16.64 7.29 1.31
CA GLU A 39 -17.34 6.46 2.29
C GLU A 39 -16.87 6.73 3.73
N ASP A 40 -15.57 6.91 3.93
CA ASP A 40 -14.96 7.22 5.24
C ASP A 40 -15.11 8.71 5.64
N ASP A 41 -15.78 9.52 4.80
CA ASP A 41 -16.00 10.96 4.98
C ASP A 41 -14.72 11.76 5.32
N THR A 42 -13.61 11.38 4.71
CA THR A 42 -12.28 11.94 5.00
C THR A 42 -12.16 13.44 4.76
N LYS A 43 -13.04 14.01 3.91
CA LYS A 43 -13.09 15.47 3.63
C LYS A 43 -13.67 16.27 4.79
N HIS A 44 -14.49 15.65 5.62
CA HIS A 44 -15.10 16.26 6.79
C HIS A 44 -14.53 15.71 8.10
N ASP A 45 -13.24 15.32 8.10
CA ASP A 45 -12.54 14.88 9.31
C ASP A 45 -12.41 16.04 10.32
N ILE A 46 -13.50 16.28 11.02
CA ILE A 46 -13.60 17.34 12.04
C ILE A 46 -12.63 17.12 13.20
N THR A 47 -12.31 15.87 13.51
CA THR A 47 -11.37 15.53 14.58
C THR A 47 -9.96 16.01 14.24
N THR A 48 -9.46 15.64 13.07
CA THR A 48 -8.16 16.10 12.58
C THR A 48 -8.15 17.62 12.37
N ALA A 49 -9.23 18.18 11.82
CA ALA A 49 -9.33 19.63 11.61
C ALA A 49 -9.29 20.43 12.93
N ALA A 50 -9.87 19.89 14.00
CA ALA A 50 -9.92 20.55 15.31
C ALA A 50 -8.62 20.41 16.12
N THR A 51 -7.88 19.31 15.93
CA THR A 51 -6.73 18.97 16.78
C THR A 51 -5.37 19.24 16.14
N VAL A 52 -5.30 19.34 14.82
CA VAL A 52 -4.05 19.52 14.08
C VAL A 52 -4.08 20.82 13.30
N LEU A 53 -3.04 21.65 13.43
CA LEU A 53 -2.91 22.90 12.65
C LEU A 53 -2.75 22.59 11.16
N SER A 54 -3.31 23.43 10.30
CA SER A 54 -3.35 23.21 8.83
C SER A 54 -1.98 23.16 8.16
N ASP A 55 -1.01 23.90 8.70
CA ASP A 55 0.39 23.99 8.24
C ASP A 55 1.30 22.92 8.86
N ARG A 56 0.79 22.12 9.81
CA ARG A 56 1.56 21.11 10.52
C ARG A 56 2.01 20.03 9.55
N ARG A 57 3.32 19.77 9.54
CA ARG A 57 3.92 18.67 8.79
C ARG A 57 4.26 17.49 9.72
N ALA A 58 4.17 16.29 9.18
CA ALA A 58 4.49 15.06 9.88
C ALA A 58 5.39 14.16 9.03
N ARG A 59 6.13 13.29 9.72
CA ARG A 59 6.85 12.16 9.14
C ARG A 59 6.42 10.90 9.88
N CYS A 60 6.06 9.86 9.16
CA CYS A 60 5.64 8.61 9.75
C CYS A 60 6.08 7.41 8.89
N ARG A 61 5.93 6.23 9.44
CA ARG A 61 6.19 4.97 8.77
C ARG A 61 5.04 4.00 8.98
N LEU A 62 4.67 3.31 7.92
CA LEU A 62 3.91 2.08 8.01
C LEU A 62 4.88 0.95 8.38
N VAL A 63 4.55 0.25 9.47
CA VAL A 63 5.40 -0.82 10.01
C VAL A 63 4.56 -2.08 10.17
N SER A 64 5.05 -3.21 9.68
CA SER A 64 4.43 -4.51 9.92
C SER A 64 4.56 -4.88 11.40
N ARG A 65 3.46 -5.20 12.07
CA ARG A 65 3.49 -5.64 13.48
C ARG A 65 3.80 -7.12 13.63
N GLN A 66 3.58 -7.90 12.59
CA GLN A 66 3.76 -9.35 12.57
C GLN A 66 4.47 -9.75 11.27
N SER A 67 5.14 -10.91 11.27
CA SER A 67 5.65 -11.50 10.05
C SER A 67 4.51 -11.95 9.13
N GLY A 68 4.70 -11.80 7.83
CA GLY A 68 3.69 -12.15 6.84
C GLY A 68 4.05 -11.70 5.43
N VAL A 69 3.05 -11.66 4.56
CA VAL A 69 3.17 -11.18 3.19
C VAL A 69 2.45 -9.83 3.10
N ILE A 70 3.15 -8.80 2.65
CA ILE A 70 2.58 -7.47 2.45
C ILE A 70 1.82 -7.45 1.13
N SER A 71 0.62 -6.86 1.13
CA SER A 71 -0.16 -6.63 -0.08
C SER A 71 -1.06 -5.41 0.06
N GLY A 72 -1.29 -4.70 -1.05
CA GLY A 72 -2.14 -3.52 -1.11
C GLY A 72 -1.40 -2.18 -0.94
N LEU A 73 -0.08 -2.17 -1.03
CA LEU A 73 0.71 -0.93 -0.97
C LEU A 73 0.33 0.08 -2.06
N PRO A 74 -0.01 -0.30 -3.30
CA PRO A 74 -0.50 0.65 -4.30
C PRO A 74 -1.77 1.38 -3.89
N LEU A 75 -2.69 0.71 -3.18
CA LEU A 75 -3.92 1.32 -2.67
C LEU A 75 -3.63 2.32 -1.56
N ALA A 76 -2.72 1.97 -0.64
CA ALA A 76 -2.30 2.89 0.42
C ALA A 76 -1.59 4.12 -0.15
N TYR A 77 -0.70 3.93 -1.13
CA TYR A 77 -0.03 5.01 -1.84
C TYR A 77 -1.05 6.00 -2.42
N GLU A 78 -2.01 5.50 -3.18
CA GLU A 78 -3.04 6.31 -3.81
C GLU A 78 -3.91 7.04 -2.79
N ALA A 79 -4.24 6.41 -1.64
CA ALA A 79 -5.03 7.04 -0.59
C ALA A 79 -4.33 8.28 -0.02
N PHE A 80 -3.04 8.19 0.27
CA PHE A 80 -2.26 9.35 0.75
C PHE A 80 -2.11 10.40 -0.35
N GLU A 81 -1.85 10.01 -1.60
CA GLU A 81 -1.67 10.94 -2.71
C GLU A 81 -2.94 11.73 -3.04
N GLN A 82 -4.12 11.14 -2.91
CA GLN A 82 -5.39 11.83 -3.17
C GLN A 82 -5.70 12.91 -2.14
N LEU A 83 -5.32 12.72 -0.88
CA LEU A 83 -5.58 13.70 0.18
C LEU A 83 -4.49 14.76 0.33
N ASP A 84 -3.25 14.44 0.03
CA ASP A 84 -2.15 15.40 0.00
C ASP A 84 -1.25 15.19 -1.21
N ARG A 85 -1.46 15.96 -2.27
CA ARG A 85 -0.62 15.89 -3.49
C ARG A 85 0.84 16.28 -3.26
N ALA A 86 1.14 16.93 -2.14
CA ALA A 86 2.50 17.33 -1.76
C ALA A 86 3.16 16.32 -0.82
N VAL A 87 2.49 15.20 -0.50
CA VAL A 87 3.07 14.13 0.30
C VAL A 87 4.24 13.48 -0.45
N THR A 88 5.32 13.27 0.25
CA THR A 88 6.43 12.44 -0.23
C THR A 88 6.22 11.04 0.32
N ILE A 89 6.10 10.07 -0.56
CA ILE A 89 5.90 8.67 -0.23
C ILE A 89 7.10 7.89 -0.74
N ARG A 90 7.75 7.13 0.14
CA ARG A 90 8.78 6.16 -0.22
C ARG A 90 8.34 4.78 0.20
N VAL A 91 8.17 3.90 -0.76
CA VAL A 91 7.88 2.51 -0.52
C VAL A 91 9.17 1.79 -0.22
N GLU A 92 9.19 1.04 0.87
CA GLU A 92 10.39 0.39 1.41
C GLU A 92 10.36 -1.13 1.23
N GLN A 93 9.19 -1.68 0.83
CA GLN A 93 9.01 -3.09 0.49
C GLN A 93 8.15 -3.24 -0.75
N GLU A 94 8.33 -4.31 -1.50
CA GLU A 94 7.49 -4.62 -2.66
C GLU A 94 6.15 -5.25 -2.23
N ASP A 95 5.09 -5.01 -3.01
CA ASP A 95 3.82 -5.72 -2.82
C ASP A 95 4.03 -7.22 -3.11
N GLY A 96 3.59 -8.08 -2.22
CA GLY A 96 3.87 -9.51 -2.26
C GLY A 96 5.13 -9.96 -1.51
N ALA A 97 5.95 -9.04 -0.99
CA ALA A 97 7.14 -9.39 -0.21
C ALA A 97 6.78 -10.06 1.12
N ARG A 98 7.59 -11.04 1.52
CA ARG A 98 7.57 -11.60 2.88
C ARG A 98 8.37 -10.67 3.80
N VAL A 99 7.77 -10.30 4.91
CA VAL A 99 8.38 -9.39 5.88
C VAL A 99 8.34 -9.98 7.29
N GLU A 100 9.31 -9.59 8.10
CA GLU A 100 9.33 -9.87 9.52
C GLU A 100 8.56 -8.81 10.31
N ALA A 101 8.27 -9.11 11.58
CA ALA A 101 7.72 -8.12 12.49
C ALA A 101 8.64 -6.90 12.61
N GLN A 102 8.07 -5.72 12.75
CA GLN A 102 8.76 -4.42 12.84
C GLN A 102 9.47 -3.99 11.53
N THR A 103 9.21 -4.64 10.40
CA THR A 103 9.71 -4.17 9.10
C THR A 103 8.96 -2.93 8.67
N SER A 104 9.69 -1.87 8.32
CA SER A 104 9.13 -0.66 7.70
C SER A 104 8.77 -0.96 6.24
N VAL A 105 7.53 -0.70 5.86
CA VAL A 105 7.02 -0.98 4.51
C VAL A 105 6.79 0.27 3.68
N MET A 106 6.56 1.41 4.33
CA MET A 106 6.35 2.68 3.65
C MET A 106 6.71 3.83 4.57
N PHE A 107 7.41 4.84 4.03
CA PHE A 107 7.70 6.10 4.70
C PHE A 107 6.88 7.23 4.06
N LEU A 108 6.36 8.13 4.89
CA LEU A 108 5.53 9.27 4.51
C LEU A 108 6.07 10.56 5.11
N SER A 109 6.06 11.64 4.33
CA SER A 109 6.36 13.00 4.80
C SER A 109 5.46 14.00 4.09
N GLY A 110 4.60 14.70 4.80
CA GLY A 110 3.62 15.61 4.20
C GLY A 110 2.86 16.43 5.24
N HIS A 111 1.71 16.98 4.84
CA HIS A 111 0.81 17.64 5.76
C HIS A 111 0.19 16.61 6.71
N ALA A 112 0.28 16.90 8.01
CA ALA A 112 -0.21 15.98 9.04
C ALA A 112 -1.70 15.65 8.87
N ARG A 113 -2.52 16.64 8.50
CA ARG A 113 -3.95 16.45 8.24
C ARG A 113 -4.21 15.43 7.13
N GLY A 114 -3.54 15.60 5.97
CA GLY A 114 -3.71 14.68 4.83
C GLY A 114 -3.30 13.25 5.17
N ILE A 115 -2.19 13.09 5.91
CA ILE A 115 -1.71 11.78 6.34
C ILE A 115 -2.71 11.12 7.31
N LEU A 116 -3.18 11.83 8.33
CA LEU A 116 -4.10 11.29 9.33
C LEU A 116 -5.47 10.95 8.73
N SER A 117 -6.01 11.82 7.88
CA SER A 117 -7.31 11.54 7.25
C SER A 117 -7.26 10.38 6.26
N ALA A 118 -6.12 10.13 5.58
CA ALA A 118 -5.96 8.97 4.69
C ALA A 118 -5.67 7.66 5.44
N GLU A 119 -5.14 7.74 6.67
CA GLU A 119 -4.58 6.61 7.41
C GLU A 119 -5.54 5.43 7.49
N ARG A 120 -6.79 5.66 7.88
CA ARG A 120 -7.78 4.59 8.08
C ARG A 120 -8.02 3.81 6.81
N VAL A 121 -8.27 4.49 5.70
CA VAL A 121 -8.51 3.85 4.39
C VAL A 121 -7.26 3.10 3.93
N ALA A 122 -6.08 3.71 4.01
CA ALA A 122 -4.82 3.08 3.64
C ALA A 122 -4.56 1.81 4.47
N LEU A 123 -4.69 1.89 5.80
CA LEU A 123 -4.46 0.75 6.68
C LEU A 123 -5.49 -0.37 6.48
N ASN A 124 -6.76 -0.06 6.25
CA ASN A 124 -7.79 -1.06 6.00
C ASN A 124 -7.45 -1.93 4.78
N PHE A 125 -7.02 -1.32 3.67
CA PHE A 125 -6.63 -2.07 2.48
C PHE A 125 -5.39 -2.92 2.75
N VAL A 126 -4.31 -2.32 3.26
CA VAL A 126 -3.04 -3.05 3.49
C VAL A 126 -3.23 -4.18 4.48
N GLN A 127 -3.91 -3.96 5.59
CA GLN A 127 -4.12 -4.99 6.61
C GLN A 127 -4.96 -6.15 6.07
N ARG A 128 -6.04 -5.85 5.36
CA ARG A 128 -6.95 -6.88 4.83
C ARG A 128 -6.28 -7.70 3.74
N LEU A 129 -5.65 -7.06 2.78
CA LEU A 129 -4.98 -7.75 1.67
C LEU A 129 -3.73 -8.51 2.15
N SER A 130 -2.94 -7.94 3.04
CA SER A 130 -1.79 -8.64 3.65
C SER A 130 -2.22 -9.85 4.48
N GLY A 131 -3.35 -9.76 5.19
CA GLY A 131 -3.93 -10.90 5.90
C GLY A 131 -4.29 -12.04 4.96
N ILE A 132 -4.97 -11.75 3.85
CA ILE A 132 -5.34 -12.72 2.82
C ILE A 132 -4.06 -13.31 2.18
N ALA A 133 -3.12 -12.46 1.76
CA ALA A 133 -1.87 -12.88 1.14
C ALA A 133 -1.04 -13.78 2.07
N THR A 134 -0.95 -13.43 3.35
CA THR A 134 -0.25 -14.24 4.37
C THR A 134 -0.90 -15.61 4.54
N MET A 135 -2.24 -15.66 4.63
CA MET A 135 -2.96 -16.93 4.71
C MET A 135 -2.75 -17.78 3.46
N THR A 136 -2.89 -17.19 2.28
CA THR A 136 -2.63 -17.87 1.00
C THR A 136 -1.21 -18.44 0.95
N ALA A 137 -0.21 -17.65 1.35
CA ALA A 137 1.18 -18.10 1.37
C ALA A 137 1.37 -19.30 2.30
N ARG A 138 0.73 -19.34 3.47
CA ARG A 138 0.78 -20.51 4.38
C ARG A 138 0.19 -21.77 3.75
N TYR A 139 -0.93 -21.65 3.02
CA TYR A 139 -1.50 -22.79 2.31
C TYR A 139 -0.59 -23.29 1.18
N VAL A 140 -0.05 -22.36 0.39
CA VAL A 140 0.91 -22.71 -0.69
C VAL A 140 2.14 -23.42 -0.13
N ASP A 141 2.71 -22.90 0.97
CA ASP A 141 3.87 -23.51 1.61
C ASP A 141 3.55 -24.91 2.15
N ALA A 142 2.38 -25.11 2.78
CA ALA A 142 1.95 -26.41 3.29
C ALA A 142 1.75 -27.45 2.17
N ILE A 143 1.23 -27.04 1.01
CA ILE A 143 1.08 -27.91 -0.16
C ILE A 143 2.45 -28.25 -0.75
N ALA A 144 3.35 -27.25 -0.88
CA ALA A 144 4.68 -27.45 -1.43
C ALA A 144 5.53 -28.45 -0.63
N VAL A 145 5.39 -28.43 0.70
CA VAL A 145 6.05 -29.43 1.58
C VAL A 145 5.54 -30.85 1.32
N ARG A 146 4.25 -31.02 0.97
CA ARG A 146 3.63 -32.35 0.76
C ARG A 146 3.87 -32.91 -0.63
N THR A 147 4.09 -32.07 -1.64
CA THR A 147 4.16 -32.47 -3.06
C THR A 147 5.56 -32.42 -3.65
N GLY A 148 6.57 -31.97 -2.93
CA GLY A 148 7.93 -31.81 -3.42
C GLY A 148 8.09 -30.67 -4.47
N PRO A 149 9.29 -30.47 -5.02
CA PRO A 149 9.61 -29.33 -5.88
C PRO A 149 8.89 -29.29 -7.24
N ASP A 150 8.25 -30.38 -7.65
CA ASP A 150 7.74 -30.58 -9.02
C ASP A 150 6.40 -29.89 -9.33
N VAL A 151 5.65 -29.45 -8.33
CA VAL A 151 4.32 -28.82 -8.53
C VAL A 151 4.41 -27.32 -8.85
N ARG A 152 5.55 -26.69 -8.61
CA ARG A 152 5.76 -25.26 -8.91
C ARG A 152 6.04 -24.97 -10.39
N ALA A 153 6.26 -25.99 -11.21
CA ALA A 153 6.78 -25.88 -12.59
C ALA A 153 5.71 -26.11 -13.67
N ARG A 154 4.41 -26.06 -13.41
CA ARG A 154 3.41 -26.11 -14.48
C ARG A 154 3.09 -24.69 -14.97
N PRO A 155 3.58 -24.29 -16.16
CA PRO A 155 3.07 -23.11 -16.83
C PRO A 155 1.60 -23.36 -17.17
N GLN A 156 0.76 -22.42 -16.84
CA GLN A 156 -0.61 -22.44 -17.34
C GLN A 156 -0.56 -22.20 -18.85
N ALA A 157 -1.06 -23.15 -19.61
CA ALA A 157 -1.27 -23.06 -21.04
C ALA A 157 -2.43 -22.12 -21.35
#